data_c4352041fa50052112ec2dff0dfd5695
#
_entry.id   c4352041fa50052112ec2dff0dfd5695
#
_cell.length_a   1.000
_cell.length_b   1.000
_cell.length_c   1.000
_cell.angle_alpha   90.00
_cell.angle_beta   90.00
_cell.angle_gamma   90.00
#
_symmetry.space_group_name_H-M   'P 1'
#
loop_
_entity.id
_entity.type
_entity.pdbx_description
1 polymer ?
#
loop_
_entity_poly.entity_id
_entity_poly.type
_entity_poly.pdbx_seq_one_letter_code
_entity_poly.pdbx_strand_id
1 'polypeptide(L)'
;MRRGASRMPSAQADVAPAFRKTTETFMAGAKSLPQRYFVSPEVFAQEQKKIFSEQWILVGHQSQIGKAGDYFTTEVAGESLIVVRDKRGAIHGFYNVCRHRGSRLIENTKGQSAAIQCPYHAWTYALDGRLIGAPHMDEVSGFDKADYSLHAVNLALWEGFIFVNLADASTQRGGYISLDKWFAPLAGKFSRWNLSMLRSAKRIEYDVRANWKLIFENYSECYHCLGVHPELSKISPSDSAENDLTEGPFLGGFMRIAKGKSLTMSGNACALPIGSFEAHDFHLVFYYSLFPNMLLSLHPDYVMLHQLRPQSPGRTLIFCDWLFNPEAFKRSDFEPHDAIEFWDLVNKQDWHVCELSQQGIASRAYEPGPYSPRESIPAAWDREYLRYLQ
;
A
#
# COMPACT_ATOMS: atom_id res chain seq x y z
N MET A 1 -24.69 -13.72 56.74
CA MET A 1 -23.91 -12.81 55.89
C MET A 1 -23.56 -13.54 54.62
N ARG A 2 -24.31 -13.33 53.52
CA ARG A 2 -24.04 -13.94 52.21
C ARG A 2 -23.27 -12.90 51.38
N ARG A 3 -22.04 -13.24 50.94
CA ARG A 3 -21.23 -12.41 50.07
C ARG A 3 -21.76 -12.52 48.65
N GLY A 4 -22.18 -11.38 48.05
CA GLY A 4 -22.56 -11.27 46.68
C GLY A 4 -21.34 -11.40 45.78
N ALA A 5 -21.39 -12.33 44.83
CA ALA A 5 -20.44 -12.45 43.73
C ALA A 5 -20.80 -11.41 42.67
N SER A 6 -19.90 -10.46 42.44
CA SER A 6 -20.02 -9.53 41.30
C SER A 6 -19.77 -10.29 40.02
N ARG A 7 -20.77 -10.37 39.15
CA ARG A 7 -20.62 -10.82 37.77
C ARG A 7 -19.80 -9.76 37.01
N MET A 8 -18.64 -10.16 36.48
CA MET A 8 -17.95 -9.38 35.45
C MET A 8 -18.82 -9.34 34.18
N PRO A 9 -18.84 -8.20 33.46
CA PRO A 9 -19.52 -8.13 32.18
C PRO A 9 -18.81 -9.05 31.18
N SER A 10 -19.60 -9.88 30.50
CA SER A 10 -19.13 -10.72 29.39
C SER A 10 -18.54 -9.82 28.30
N ALA A 11 -17.32 -10.13 27.85
CA ALA A 11 -16.76 -9.56 26.63
C ALA A 11 -17.77 -9.77 25.50
N GLN A 12 -18.26 -8.69 24.92
CA GLN A 12 -19.00 -8.74 23.67
C GLN A 12 -18.06 -9.38 22.64
N ALA A 13 -18.46 -10.50 22.09
CA ALA A 13 -17.81 -11.08 20.93
C ALA A 13 -17.93 -10.02 19.80
N ASP A 14 -16.79 -9.54 19.31
CA ASP A 14 -16.75 -8.71 18.11
C ASP A 14 -17.35 -9.52 16.96
N VAL A 15 -18.59 -9.21 16.62
CA VAL A 15 -19.23 -9.74 15.43
C VAL A 15 -18.52 -9.09 14.25
N ALA A 16 -17.85 -9.89 13.42
CA ALA A 16 -17.22 -9.39 12.19
C ALA A 16 -18.23 -8.52 11.42
N PRO A 17 -17.81 -7.35 10.91
CA PRO A 17 -18.71 -6.44 10.23
C PRO A 17 -19.38 -7.14 9.05
N ALA A 18 -20.71 -7.09 8.99
CA ALA A 18 -21.49 -7.70 7.93
C ALA A 18 -21.29 -6.92 6.62
N PHE A 19 -21.21 -7.63 5.50
CA PHE A 19 -21.20 -6.99 4.18
C PHE A 19 -22.53 -6.31 3.91
N ARG A 20 -22.46 -5.05 3.43
CA ARG A 20 -23.60 -4.23 3.06
C ARG A 20 -23.41 -3.68 1.64
N LYS A 21 -24.49 -3.51 0.91
CA LYS A 21 -24.44 -2.86 -0.41
C LYS A 21 -23.87 -1.46 -0.29
N THR A 22 -23.13 -1.04 -1.28
CA THR A 22 -22.52 0.30 -1.34
C THR A 22 -23.56 1.41 -1.10
N THR A 23 -24.77 1.24 -1.67
CA THR A 23 -25.87 2.22 -1.52
C THR A 23 -26.44 2.34 -0.10
N GLU A 24 -26.26 1.31 0.74
CA GLU A 24 -26.77 1.29 2.12
C GLU A 24 -25.86 2.04 3.10
N THR A 25 -24.62 2.33 2.70
CA THR A 25 -23.63 3.00 3.52
C THR A 25 -23.39 4.46 3.10
N PHE A 26 -24.17 4.95 2.13
CA PHE A 26 -24.03 6.30 1.60
C PHE A 26 -24.53 7.36 2.59
N MET A 27 -23.71 8.40 2.77
CA MET A 27 -24.09 9.59 3.53
C MET A 27 -24.67 10.64 2.58
N ALA A 28 -25.95 10.95 2.71
CA ALA A 28 -26.63 11.93 1.89
C ALA A 28 -25.96 13.33 1.99
N GLY A 29 -25.80 13.99 0.84
CA GLY A 29 -25.18 15.32 0.76
C GLY A 29 -23.64 15.29 0.69
N ALA A 30 -23.01 14.13 0.64
CA ALA A 30 -21.56 14.02 0.40
C ALA A 30 -21.19 14.61 -0.97
N LYS A 31 -20.10 15.36 -1.01
CA LYS A 31 -19.53 15.97 -2.22
C LYS A 31 -18.04 15.67 -2.31
N SER A 32 -17.52 15.68 -3.53
CA SER A 32 -16.08 15.61 -3.79
C SER A 32 -15.32 16.76 -3.11
N LEU A 33 -14.02 16.60 -2.96
CA LEU A 33 -13.16 17.58 -2.28
C LEU A 33 -13.05 18.90 -3.09
N PRO A 34 -12.92 20.07 -2.41
CA PRO A 34 -12.56 21.33 -3.04
C PRO A 34 -11.25 21.27 -3.84
N GLN A 35 -11.19 22.03 -4.94
CA GLN A 35 -10.07 22.09 -5.90
C GLN A 35 -8.69 22.12 -5.23
N ARG A 36 -8.53 22.91 -4.17
CA ARG A 36 -7.24 23.09 -3.49
C ARG A 36 -6.58 21.77 -3.03
N TYR A 37 -7.38 20.76 -2.69
CA TYR A 37 -6.87 19.46 -2.27
C TYR A 37 -6.23 18.65 -3.40
N PHE A 38 -6.51 19.01 -4.64
CA PHE A 38 -5.96 18.31 -5.82
C PHE A 38 -4.85 19.07 -6.52
N VAL A 39 -4.79 20.42 -6.34
CA VAL A 39 -3.86 21.25 -7.16
C VAL A 39 -2.90 22.09 -6.33
N SER A 40 -3.13 22.33 -5.01
CA SER A 40 -2.29 23.21 -4.22
C SER A 40 -0.98 22.56 -3.81
N PRO A 41 0.19 23.17 -4.11
CA PRO A 41 1.48 22.75 -3.58
C PRO A 41 1.55 22.81 -2.05
N GLU A 42 0.86 23.75 -1.42
CA GLU A 42 0.84 23.95 0.04
C GLU A 42 0.09 22.80 0.72
N VAL A 43 -1.04 22.36 0.15
CA VAL A 43 -1.77 21.18 0.64
C VAL A 43 -0.90 19.93 0.46
N PHE A 44 -0.26 19.78 -0.70
CA PHE A 44 0.65 18.67 -0.94
C PHE A 44 1.81 18.62 0.06
N ALA A 45 2.41 19.77 0.38
CA ALA A 45 3.45 19.85 1.41
C ALA A 45 2.94 19.42 2.80
N GLN A 46 1.70 19.77 3.15
CA GLN A 46 1.06 19.30 4.39
C GLN A 46 0.82 17.80 4.36
N GLU A 47 0.37 17.23 3.24
CA GLU A 47 0.23 15.77 3.05
C GLU A 47 1.56 15.05 3.25
N GLN A 48 2.65 15.55 2.63
CA GLN A 48 3.99 14.97 2.81
C GLN A 48 4.40 14.96 4.29
N LYS A 49 4.11 16.03 5.02
CA LYS A 49 4.46 16.16 6.44
C LYS A 49 3.56 15.33 7.36
N LYS A 50 2.21 15.46 7.25
CA LYS A 50 1.27 14.89 8.22
C LYS A 50 0.85 13.45 7.89
N ILE A 51 0.91 13.08 6.60
CA ILE A 51 0.48 11.77 6.15
C ILE A 51 1.71 10.92 5.82
N PHE A 52 2.49 11.31 4.81
CA PHE A 52 3.56 10.43 4.29
C PHE A 52 4.77 10.32 5.22
N SER A 53 5.02 11.31 6.13
CA SER A 53 6.07 11.19 7.14
C SER A 53 5.59 10.55 8.45
N GLU A 54 4.31 10.68 8.80
CA GLU A 54 3.82 10.32 10.13
C GLU A 54 2.96 9.05 10.15
N GLN A 55 2.50 8.56 8.99
CA GLN A 55 1.73 7.32 8.89
C GLN A 55 2.59 6.15 8.40
N TRP A 56 2.06 4.94 8.49
CA TRP A 56 2.70 3.74 7.97
C TRP A 56 2.56 3.67 6.45
N ILE A 57 3.67 3.75 5.75
CA ILE A 57 3.76 3.80 4.29
C ILE A 57 4.24 2.46 3.77
N LEU A 58 3.44 1.82 2.91
CA LEU A 58 3.86 0.65 2.17
C LEU A 58 5.03 1.00 1.25
N VAL A 59 6.11 0.24 1.34
CA VAL A 59 7.30 0.43 0.49
C VAL A 59 7.65 -0.79 -0.36
N GLY A 60 7.08 -1.97 -0.06
CA GLY A 60 7.31 -3.16 -0.85
C GLY A 60 6.78 -4.44 -0.21
N HIS A 61 7.15 -5.58 -0.78
CA HIS A 61 6.85 -6.90 -0.24
C HIS A 61 8.15 -7.67 0.02
N GLN A 62 8.18 -8.48 1.07
CA GLN A 62 9.40 -9.20 1.50
C GLN A 62 9.99 -10.14 0.44
N SER A 63 9.20 -10.59 -0.54
CA SER A 63 9.70 -11.41 -1.64
C SER A 63 10.66 -10.69 -2.58
N GLN A 64 10.69 -9.35 -2.54
CA GLN A 64 11.61 -8.53 -3.35
C GLN A 64 13.06 -8.59 -2.82
N ILE A 65 13.23 -8.92 -1.54
CA ILE A 65 14.51 -9.06 -0.84
C ILE A 65 14.57 -10.43 -0.16
N GLY A 66 14.48 -11.50 -0.97
CA GLY A 66 14.35 -12.89 -0.50
C GLY A 66 15.60 -13.46 0.15
N LYS A 67 16.80 -12.94 -0.15
CA LYS A 67 18.10 -13.46 0.29
C LYS A 67 18.84 -12.43 1.14
N ALA A 68 19.74 -12.92 1.99
CA ALA A 68 20.66 -12.07 2.74
C ALA A 68 21.46 -11.16 1.79
N GLY A 69 21.51 -9.88 2.10
CA GLY A 69 22.16 -8.84 1.31
C GLY A 69 21.28 -8.23 0.23
N ASP A 70 20.15 -8.82 -0.12
CA ASP A 70 19.20 -8.20 -1.05
C ASP A 70 18.69 -6.88 -0.47
N TYR A 71 18.62 -5.86 -1.31
CA TYR A 71 18.10 -4.55 -0.95
C TYR A 71 17.31 -3.92 -2.08
N PHE A 72 16.48 -2.96 -1.72
CA PHE A 72 15.96 -1.96 -2.64
C PHE A 72 16.03 -0.56 -2.01
N THR A 73 16.05 0.48 -2.84
CA THR A 73 15.88 1.87 -2.40
C THR A 73 14.48 2.36 -2.75
N THR A 74 13.98 3.27 -1.93
CA THR A 74 12.66 3.87 -2.10
C THR A 74 12.68 5.31 -1.64
N GLU A 75 11.67 6.09 -2.03
CA GLU A 75 11.47 7.46 -1.56
C GLU A 75 10.14 7.55 -0.82
N VAL A 76 10.16 8.19 0.35
CA VAL A 76 8.99 8.46 1.18
C VAL A 76 9.09 9.88 1.71
N ALA A 77 8.11 10.72 1.43
CA ALA A 77 8.06 12.12 1.86
C ALA A 77 9.36 12.92 1.53
N GLY A 78 9.95 12.64 0.36
CA GLY A 78 11.20 13.29 -0.08
C GLY A 78 12.49 12.67 0.47
N GLU A 79 12.39 11.72 1.41
CA GLU A 79 13.53 11.01 1.99
C GLU A 79 13.88 9.76 1.19
N SER A 80 15.15 9.62 0.83
CA SER A 80 15.69 8.39 0.23
C SER A 80 15.98 7.36 1.31
N LEU A 81 15.42 6.15 1.17
CA LEU A 81 15.54 5.06 2.13
C LEU A 81 16.18 3.84 1.49
N ILE A 82 16.91 3.06 2.30
CA ILE A 82 17.43 1.73 1.98
C ILE A 82 16.63 0.72 2.78
N VAL A 83 16.05 -0.28 2.11
CA VAL A 83 15.44 -1.46 2.75
C VAL A 83 16.30 -2.66 2.41
N VAL A 84 16.81 -3.37 3.41
CA VAL A 84 17.81 -4.43 3.23
C VAL A 84 17.53 -5.61 4.14
N ARG A 85 17.78 -6.84 3.65
CA ARG A 85 17.74 -8.06 4.47
C ARG A 85 19.14 -8.39 4.96
N ASP A 86 19.30 -8.52 6.26
CA ASP A 86 20.58 -8.90 6.86
C ASP A 86 20.88 -10.41 6.78
N LYS A 87 22.06 -10.82 7.25
CA LYS A 87 22.51 -12.22 7.26
C LYS A 87 21.71 -13.13 8.19
N ARG A 88 20.94 -12.57 9.14
CA ARG A 88 20.07 -13.30 10.08
C ARG A 88 18.64 -13.41 9.56
N GLY A 89 18.36 -12.79 8.40
CA GLY A 89 17.05 -12.76 7.77
C GLY A 89 16.15 -11.60 8.22
N ALA A 90 16.61 -10.74 9.15
CA ALA A 90 15.88 -9.55 9.54
C ALA A 90 15.91 -8.49 8.44
N ILE A 91 14.82 -7.73 8.32
CA ILE A 91 14.71 -6.63 7.36
C ILE A 91 14.89 -5.33 8.13
N HIS A 92 15.76 -4.46 7.61
CA HIS A 92 16.08 -3.16 8.19
C HIS A 92 15.77 -2.05 7.20
N GLY A 93 15.41 -0.88 7.72
CA GLY A 93 15.21 0.35 6.97
C GLY A 93 16.15 1.44 7.47
N PHE A 94 16.83 2.13 6.57
CA PHE A 94 17.75 3.21 6.92
C PHE A 94 17.54 4.41 5.99
N TYR A 95 17.82 5.61 6.49
CA TYR A 95 18.03 6.76 5.62
C TYR A 95 19.27 6.51 4.73
N ASN A 96 19.15 6.79 3.45
CA ASN A 96 20.20 6.58 2.44
C ASN A 96 21.24 7.69 2.49
N VAL A 97 21.86 7.92 3.65
CA VAL A 97 22.79 9.01 3.92
C VAL A 97 23.95 8.54 4.79
N CYS A 98 25.17 8.85 4.36
CA CYS A 98 26.41 8.55 5.11
C CYS A 98 26.55 9.45 6.33
N ARG A 99 26.87 8.85 7.49
CA ARG A 99 27.08 9.56 8.76
C ARG A 99 28.36 10.42 8.83
N HIS A 100 29.24 10.30 7.81
CA HIS A 100 30.47 11.11 7.73
C HIS A 100 30.17 12.52 7.21
N ARG A 101 29.81 12.65 5.92
CA ARG A 101 29.60 13.94 5.24
C ARG A 101 28.35 13.95 4.36
N GLY A 102 27.34 13.14 4.67
CA GLY A 102 26.03 13.19 4.05
C GLY A 102 25.93 12.64 2.62
N SER A 103 26.98 11.97 2.11
CA SER A 103 26.90 11.36 0.78
C SER A 103 25.78 10.30 0.73
N ARG A 104 25.02 10.24 -0.37
CA ARG A 104 24.11 9.13 -0.68
C ARG A 104 24.92 7.83 -0.75
N LEU A 105 24.42 6.77 -0.13
CA LEU A 105 25.14 5.50 0.00
C LEU A 105 24.89 4.56 -1.18
N ILE A 106 23.63 4.45 -1.61
CA ILE A 106 23.20 3.55 -2.69
C ILE A 106 22.42 4.35 -3.72
N GLU A 107 22.85 4.27 -4.99
CA GLU A 107 22.19 4.92 -6.14
C GLU A 107 21.23 3.96 -6.86
N ASN A 108 21.57 2.67 -6.90
CA ASN A 108 20.76 1.64 -7.56
C ASN A 108 19.43 1.42 -6.86
N THR A 109 18.38 1.23 -7.63
CA THR A 109 17.03 0.97 -7.09
C THR A 109 16.90 -0.37 -6.40
N LYS A 110 17.71 -1.36 -6.75
CA LYS A 110 17.77 -2.70 -6.13
C LYS A 110 19.12 -3.36 -6.39
N GLY A 111 19.47 -4.31 -5.55
CA GLY A 111 20.71 -5.10 -5.71
C GLY A 111 20.94 -6.04 -4.55
N GLN A 112 22.17 -6.56 -4.49
CA GLN A 112 22.64 -7.41 -3.40
C GLN A 112 24.03 -6.93 -2.97
N SER A 113 24.26 -6.85 -1.65
CA SER A 113 25.55 -6.46 -1.10
C SER A 113 25.83 -7.17 0.22
N ALA A 114 27.10 -7.40 0.51
CA ALA A 114 27.55 -7.98 1.79
C ALA A 114 27.63 -6.92 2.91
N ALA A 115 27.75 -5.63 2.54
CA ALA A 115 27.84 -4.47 3.40
C ALA A 115 27.49 -3.20 2.58
N ILE A 116 27.12 -2.12 3.22
CA ILE A 116 26.84 -0.83 2.58
C ILE A 116 28.07 0.05 2.67
N GLN A 117 28.75 0.30 1.56
CA GLN A 117 29.95 1.14 1.53
C GLN A 117 29.65 2.50 0.90
N CYS A 118 30.05 3.56 1.59
CA CYS A 118 29.94 4.93 1.10
C CYS A 118 30.90 5.13 -0.09
N PRO A 119 30.41 5.62 -1.25
CA PRO A 119 31.26 5.83 -2.42
C PRO A 119 32.28 6.97 -2.26
N TYR A 120 32.13 7.83 -1.22
CA TYR A 120 32.97 8.99 -1.06
C TYR A 120 34.30 8.68 -0.33
N HIS A 121 34.22 8.16 0.91
CA HIS A 121 35.43 7.90 1.74
C HIS A 121 35.45 6.46 2.28
N ALA A 122 34.74 5.53 1.64
CA ALA A 122 34.70 4.12 1.98
C ALA A 122 34.25 3.80 3.43
N TRP A 123 33.52 4.71 4.10
CA TRP A 123 32.85 4.32 5.34
C TRP A 123 31.92 3.17 5.06
N THR A 124 32.07 2.08 5.81
CA THR A 124 31.41 0.82 5.52
C THR A 124 30.51 0.45 6.69
N TYR A 125 29.25 0.16 6.39
CA TYR A 125 28.22 -0.24 7.35
C TYR A 125 27.84 -1.70 7.13
N ALA A 126 27.65 -2.42 8.22
CA ALA A 126 27.02 -3.73 8.17
C ALA A 126 25.54 -3.60 7.75
N LEU A 127 24.92 -4.71 7.33
CA LEU A 127 23.53 -4.71 6.89
C LEU A 127 22.52 -4.39 8.02
N ASP A 128 22.97 -4.45 9.27
CA ASP A 128 22.22 -4.00 10.45
C ASP A 128 22.44 -2.52 10.81
N GLY A 129 23.15 -1.78 9.95
CA GLY A 129 23.39 -0.33 10.07
C GLY A 129 24.63 0.06 10.88
N ARG A 130 25.29 -0.83 11.61
CA ARG A 130 26.48 -0.51 12.41
C ARG A 130 27.66 -0.10 11.52
N LEU A 131 28.38 0.94 11.90
CA LEU A 131 29.64 1.32 11.22
C LEU A 131 30.73 0.29 11.55
N ILE A 132 31.23 -0.41 10.54
CA ILE A 132 32.27 -1.46 10.70
C ILE A 132 33.63 -1.05 10.13
N GLY A 133 33.67 -0.09 9.21
CA GLY A 133 34.91 0.42 8.62
C GLY A 133 34.86 1.94 8.45
N ALA A 134 35.92 2.65 8.90
CA ALA A 134 36.07 4.09 8.75
C ALA A 134 37.56 4.39 8.58
N PRO A 135 38.07 4.45 7.33
CA PRO A 135 39.51 4.68 7.05
C PRO A 135 40.02 5.93 7.71
N HIS A 136 41.21 5.84 8.34
CA HIS A 136 41.96 6.94 9.00
C HIS A 136 41.23 7.60 10.20
N MET A 137 40.12 7.04 10.66
CA MET A 137 39.41 7.58 11.83
C MET A 137 40.00 7.12 13.16
N ASP A 138 40.93 6.17 13.18
CA ASP A 138 41.77 5.80 14.32
C ASP A 138 42.74 6.94 14.73
N GLU A 139 43.03 7.86 13.84
CA GLU A 139 43.81 9.06 14.09
C GLU A 139 43.00 10.15 14.81
N VAL A 140 41.68 10.01 14.93
CA VAL A 140 40.81 11.02 15.56
C VAL A 140 40.57 10.66 17.02
N SER A 141 41.05 11.49 17.93
CA SER A 141 40.85 11.27 19.36
C SER A 141 39.37 11.25 19.75
N GLY A 142 38.95 10.19 20.47
CA GLY A 142 37.58 10.04 20.94
C GLY A 142 36.58 9.54 19.89
N PHE A 143 37.04 9.16 18.69
CA PHE A 143 36.16 8.57 17.70
C PHE A 143 35.74 7.14 18.09
N ASP A 144 34.45 6.93 18.25
CA ASP A 144 33.87 5.59 18.41
C ASP A 144 32.91 5.28 17.26
N LYS A 145 33.14 4.17 16.56
CA LYS A 145 32.28 3.71 15.46
C LYS A 145 30.81 3.48 15.91
N ALA A 146 30.60 3.16 17.18
CA ALA A 146 29.26 2.93 17.73
C ALA A 146 28.34 4.16 17.62
N ASP A 147 28.94 5.38 17.67
CA ASP A 147 28.20 6.64 17.59
C ASP A 147 27.75 7.00 16.16
N TYR A 148 28.26 6.28 15.16
CA TYR A 148 28.07 6.61 13.74
C TYR A 148 27.34 5.52 12.96
N SER A 149 26.49 4.73 13.61
CA SER A 149 25.58 3.81 12.93
C SER A 149 24.61 4.56 12.02
N LEU A 150 24.12 3.93 10.94
CA LEU A 150 23.10 4.53 10.06
C LEU A 150 21.85 4.90 10.87
N HIS A 151 21.22 5.99 10.51
CA HIS A 151 19.90 6.35 11.06
C HIS A 151 18.85 5.37 10.56
N ALA A 152 18.26 4.63 11.48
CA ALA A 152 17.17 3.72 11.19
C ALA A 152 15.84 4.48 11.00
N VAL A 153 14.96 3.94 10.17
CA VAL A 153 13.54 4.31 10.13
C VAL A 153 12.71 3.24 10.84
N ASN A 154 11.54 3.61 11.38
CA ASN A 154 10.63 2.59 11.87
C ASN A 154 10.21 1.72 10.69
N LEU A 155 10.47 0.42 10.78
CA LEU A 155 10.10 -0.56 9.78
C LEU A 155 9.40 -1.73 10.46
N ALA A 156 8.29 -2.17 9.90
CA ALA A 156 7.58 -3.35 10.35
C ALA A 156 6.92 -4.08 9.18
N LEU A 157 6.58 -5.35 9.39
CA LEU A 157 5.92 -6.19 8.40
C LEU A 157 4.49 -6.49 8.85
N TRP A 158 3.58 -6.42 7.88
CA TRP A 158 2.22 -6.93 8.03
C TRP A 158 1.88 -7.79 6.81
N GLU A 159 1.50 -9.04 7.03
CA GLU A 159 1.16 -9.99 5.94
C GLU A 159 2.25 -10.10 4.83
N GLY A 160 3.52 -9.92 5.19
CA GLY A 160 4.66 -9.92 4.25
C GLY A 160 4.91 -8.60 3.52
N PHE A 161 4.02 -7.63 3.65
CA PHE A 161 4.23 -6.28 3.16
C PHE A 161 5.14 -5.50 4.12
N ILE A 162 6.03 -4.71 3.55
CA ILE A 162 7.02 -3.90 4.29
C ILE A 162 6.48 -2.47 4.39
N PHE A 163 6.34 -2.00 5.62
CA PHE A 163 5.93 -0.65 5.93
C PHE A 163 7.03 0.12 6.64
N VAL A 164 7.12 1.41 6.35
CA VAL A 164 7.99 2.34 7.06
C VAL A 164 7.18 3.50 7.63
N ASN A 165 7.70 4.10 8.71
CA ASN A 165 7.14 5.32 9.29
C ASN A 165 8.31 6.21 9.72
N LEU A 166 8.31 7.47 9.27
CA LEU A 166 9.40 8.42 9.53
C LEU A 166 9.19 9.23 10.81
N ALA A 167 8.05 9.05 11.50
CA ALA A 167 7.82 9.72 12.78
C ALA A 167 8.85 9.27 13.83
N ASP A 168 9.25 10.19 14.69
CA ASP A 168 10.12 9.88 15.81
C ASP A 168 9.35 9.13 16.90
N ALA A 169 9.52 7.81 16.93
CA ALA A 169 8.87 6.94 17.91
C ALA A 169 9.29 7.26 19.38
N SER A 170 10.44 7.90 19.58
CA SER A 170 10.97 8.22 20.92
C SER A 170 10.25 9.41 21.55
N THR A 171 9.76 10.34 20.75
CA THR A 171 9.16 11.59 21.24
C THR A 171 7.68 11.47 21.57
N GLN A 172 7.01 10.40 21.12
CA GLN A 172 5.54 10.25 21.14
C GLN A 172 4.78 11.51 20.63
N ARG A 173 5.50 12.42 19.98
CA ARG A 173 4.91 13.58 19.31
C ARG A 173 4.39 13.13 17.95
N GLY A 174 3.21 13.57 17.56
CA GLY A 174 2.61 13.22 16.28
C GLY A 174 1.73 11.96 16.28
N GLY A 175 1.49 11.33 17.45
CA GLY A 175 0.54 10.20 17.52
C GLY A 175 1.07 8.89 16.94
N TYR A 176 2.41 8.67 16.94
CA TYR A 176 2.97 7.38 16.51
C TYR A 176 2.28 6.21 17.19
N ILE A 177 1.78 5.28 16.39
CA ILE A 177 1.26 3.99 16.83
C ILE A 177 2.02 2.86 16.14
N SER A 178 2.21 1.73 16.82
CA SER A 178 2.88 0.57 16.21
C SER A 178 2.05 0.01 15.05
N LEU A 179 2.70 -0.64 14.08
CA LEU A 179 2.03 -1.23 12.93
C LEU A 179 0.94 -2.23 13.34
N ASP A 180 1.20 -3.05 14.37
CA ASP A 180 0.23 -4.03 14.89
C ASP A 180 -1.05 -3.35 15.41
N LYS A 181 -0.91 -2.21 16.09
CA LYS A 181 -2.05 -1.41 16.53
C LYS A 181 -2.77 -0.74 15.35
N TRP A 182 -2.01 -0.28 14.36
CA TRP A 182 -2.56 0.31 13.15
C TRP A 182 -3.44 -0.70 12.41
N PHE A 183 -2.94 -1.90 12.17
CA PHE A 183 -3.65 -2.96 11.46
C PHE A 183 -4.52 -3.87 12.36
N ALA A 184 -4.67 -3.57 13.65
CA ALA A 184 -5.51 -4.35 14.54
C ALA A 184 -6.96 -4.59 14.02
N PRO A 185 -7.62 -3.60 13.37
CA PRO A 185 -8.94 -3.84 12.76
C PRO A 185 -8.95 -4.88 11.64
N LEU A 186 -7.80 -5.18 11.05
CA LEU A 186 -7.64 -6.16 9.94
C LEU A 186 -7.02 -7.48 10.41
N ALA A 187 -6.84 -7.68 11.72
CA ALA A 187 -6.20 -8.88 12.25
C ALA A 187 -6.92 -10.15 11.77
N GLY A 188 -6.20 -11.05 11.10
CA GLY A 188 -6.72 -12.31 10.56
C GLY A 188 -7.63 -12.20 9.33
N LYS A 189 -8.04 -10.99 8.92
CA LYS A 189 -8.98 -10.78 7.81
C LYS A 189 -8.49 -11.38 6.49
N PHE A 190 -7.20 -11.31 6.22
CA PHE A 190 -6.59 -11.78 4.97
C PHE A 190 -5.83 -13.10 5.11
N SER A 191 -5.89 -13.76 6.27
CA SER A 191 -5.13 -14.98 6.57
C SER A 191 -5.33 -16.10 5.55
N ARG A 192 -6.53 -16.24 4.97
CA ARG A 192 -6.85 -17.26 3.97
C ARG A 192 -6.07 -17.11 2.64
N TRP A 193 -5.54 -15.92 2.33
CA TRP A 193 -4.73 -15.69 1.13
C TRP A 193 -3.23 -15.95 1.33
N ASN A 194 -2.75 -16.23 2.56
CA ASN A 194 -1.34 -16.44 2.85
C ASN A 194 -0.41 -15.38 2.21
N LEU A 195 -0.79 -14.11 2.31
CA LEU A 195 -0.15 -13.00 1.59
C LEU A 195 1.37 -12.98 1.74
N SER A 196 1.87 -13.27 2.94
CA SER A 196 3.31 -13.30 3.25
C SER A 196 4.11 -14.32 2.43
N MET A 197 3.47 -15.36 1.93
CA MET A 197 4.11 -16.42 1.14
C MET A 197 4.16 -16.12 -0.34
N LEU A 198 3.37 -15.16 -0.82
CA LEU A 198 3.23 -14.87 -2.24
C LEU A 198 4.52 -14.29 -2.83
N ARG A 199 4.68 -14.47 -4.14
CA ARG A 199 5.80 -13.93 -4.91
C ARG A 199 5.29 -13.12 -6.10
N SER A 200 5.93 -11.98 -6.36
CA SER A 200 5.64 -11.17 -7.53
C SER A 200 6.11 -11.87 -8.79
N ALA A 201 5.19 -12.11 -9.74
CA ALA A 201 5.51 -12.57 -11.08
C ALA A 201 5.83 -11.40 -12.01
N LYS A 202 5.21 -10.24 -11.79
CA LYS A 202 5.38 -9.03 -12.59
C LYS A 202 5.16 -7.81 -11.73
N ARG A 203 5.96 -6.78 -11.99
CA ARG A 203 5.70 -5.40 -11.57
C ARG A 203 5.61 -4.53 -12.80
N ILE A 204 4.59 -3.68 -12.85
CA ILE A 204 4.46 -2.59 -13.82
C ILE A 204 4.46 -1.27 -13.03
N GLU A 205 5.19 -0.30 -13.54
CA GLU A 205 5.23 1.06 -13.03
C GLU A 205 4.45 1.97 -13.96
N TYR A 206 3.52 2.75 -13.40
CA TYR A 206 2.75 3.75 -14.12
C TYR A 206 3.11 5.15 -13.58
N ASP A 207 3.36 6.08 -14.50
CA ASP A 207 3.58 7.49 -14.21
C ASP A 207 2.31 8.26 -14.60
N VAL A 208 1.43 8.49 -13.62
CA VAL A 208 0.09 9.03 -13.82
C VAL A 208 0.08 10.52 -13.50
N ARG A 209 -0.41 11.32 -14.44
CA ARG A 209 -0.53 12.78 -14.30
C ARG A 209 -1.80 13.19 -13.54
N ALA A 210 -1.98 12.59 -12.37
CA ALA A 210 -3.11 12.83 -11.50
C ALA A 210 -2.69 12.85 -10.03
N ASN A 211 -3.47 13.55 -9.23
CA ASN A 211 -3.35 13.55 -7.78
C ASN A 211 -3.62 12.15 -7.22
N TRP A 212 -2.86 11.74 -6.22
CA TRP A 212 -2.98 10.43 -5.59
C TRP A 212 -4.37 10.13 -5.02
N LYS A 213 -5.11 11.15 -4.60
CA LYS A 213 -6.48 11.01 -4.10
C LYS A 213 -7.45 10.54 -5.19
N LEU A 214 -7.30 11.06 -6.41
CA LEU A 214 -8.12 10.61 -7.54
C LEU A 214 -7.95 9.12 -7.84
N ILE A 215 -6.74 8.58 -7.62
CA ILE A 215 -6.47 7.15 -7.77
C ILE A 215 -7.23 6.33 -6.71
N PHE A 216 -7.22 6.80 -5.45
CA PHE A 216 -7.97 6.14 -4.37
C PHE A 216 -9.47 6.22 -4.58
N GLU A 217 -9.99 7.39 -4.96
CA GLU A 217 -11.41 7.61 -5.24
C GLU A 217 -11.88 6.70 -6.38
N ASN A 218 -11.15 6.67 -7.50
CA ASN A 218 -11.45 5.84 -8.66
C ASN A 218 -11.43 4.33 -8.31
N TYR A 219 -10.37 3.85 -7.63
CA TYR A 219 -10.26 2.44 -7.22
C TYR A 219 -11.40 2.01 -6.28
N SER A 220 -11.95 2.93 -5.51
CA SER A 220 -12.89 2.64 -4.42
C SER A 220 -14.35 2.53 -4.86
N GLU A 221 -14.66 2.61 -6.16
CA GLU A 221 -16.03 2.50 -6.67
C GLU A 221 -16.04 1.86 -8.07
N CYS A 222 -17.22 1.42 -8.51
CA CYS A 222 -17.43 0.88 -9.86
C CYS A 222 -18.59 1.57 -10.58
N TYR A 223 -18.91 2.80 -10.20
CA TYR A 223 -19.92 3.61 -10.87
C TYR A 223 -19.49 3.99 -12.29
N HIS A 224 -18.16 4.20 -12.50
CA HIS A 224 -17.57 4.45 -13.80
C HIS A 224 -17.42 3.18 -14.68
N CYS A 225 -17.42 1.98 -14.07
CA CYS A 225 -17.01 0.74 -14.76
C CYS A 225 -17.79 0.45 -16.03
N LEU A 226 -19.10 0.73 -16.07
CA LEU A 226 -19.93 0.48 -17.26
C LEU A 226 -19.50 1.32 -18.47
N GLY A 227 -18.99 2.52 -18.24
CA GLY A 227 -18.56 3.44 -19.31
C GLY A 227 -17.09 3.28 -19.68
N VAL A 228 -16.25 2.85 -18.74
CA VAL A 228 -14.78 2.86 -18.88
C VAL A 228 -14.23 1.46 -19.17
N HIS A 229 -14.81 0.40 -18.59
CA HIS A 229 -14.27 -0.96 -18.59
C HIS A 229 -15.22 -1.98 -19.23
N PRO A 230 -15.40 -2.01 -20.54
CA PRO A 230 -16.30 -2.96 -21.19
C PRO A 230 -15.90 -4.42 -20.96
N GLU A 231 -14.59 -4.73 -20.85
CA GLU A 231 -14.09 -6.08 -20.60
C GLU A 231 -14.40 -6.52 -19.16
N LEU A 232 -14.11 -5.70 -18.17
CA LEU A 232 -14.41 -5.97 -16.77
C LEU A 232 -15.91 -6.12 -16.53
N SER A 233 -16.73 -5.23 -17.10
CA SER A 233 -18.18 -5.23 -16.94
C SER A 233 -18.86 -6.46 -17.52
N LYS A 234 -18.22 -7.17 -18.48
CA LYS A 234 -18.70 -8.46 -19.00
C LYS A 234 -18.59 -9.60 -17.98
N ILE A 235 -17.59 -9.51 -17.09
CA ILE A 235 -17.23 -10.56 -16.13
C ILE A 235 -17.77 -10.23 -14.74
N SER A 236 -17.63 -8.98 -14.30
CA SER A 236 -18.01 -8.52 -12.97
C SER A 236 -19.04 -7.37 -13.06
N PRO A 237 -20.30 -7.59 -12.62
CA PRO A 237 -21.32 -6.55 -12.65
C PRO A 237 -21.00 -5.39 -11.70
N SER A 238 -21.09 -4.16 -12.20
CA SER A 238 -20.76 -2.93 -11.46
C SER A 238 -21.64 -2.66 -10.23
N ASP A 239 -22.80 -3.30 -10.14
CA ASP A 239 -23.77 -3.18 -9.03
C ASP A 239 -23.66 -4.30 -8.00
N SER A 240 -22.67 -5.20 -8.14
CA SER A 240 -22.47 -6.36 -7.27
C SER A 240 -21.64 -6.07 -6.01
N ALA A 241 -21.19 -4.83 -5.83
CA ALA A 241 -20.31 -4.44 -4.73
C ALA A 241 -21.02 -4.46 -3.37
N GLU A 242 -20.42 -5.16 -2.42
CA GLU A 242 -20.80 -5.17 -1.01
C GLU A 242 -19.54 -4.91 -0.15
N ASN A 243 -19.65 -4.04 0.85
CA ASN A 243 -18.52 -3.60 1.66
C ASN A 243 -18.72 -3.95 3.13
N ASP A 244 -17.68 -4.42 3.79
CA ASP A 244 -17.62 -4.67 5.23
C ASP A 244 -16.75 -3.65 5.98
N LEU A 245 -15.94 -2.89 5.25
CA LEU A 245 -15.18 -1.76 5.77
C LEU A 245 -15.66 -0.48 5.07
N THR A 246 -16.42 0.34 5.79
CA THR A 246 -17.14 1.49 5.22
C THR A 246 -16.78 2.84 5.86
N GLU A 247 -15.92 2.82 6.90
CA GLU A 247 -15.44 4.00 7.61
C GLU A 247 -14.00 3.77 8.11
N GLY A 248 -13.28 4.87 8.35
CA GLY A 248 -11.90 4.86 8.84
C GLY A 248 -10.86 4.64 7.73
N PRO A 249 -9.61 4.28 8.11
CA PRO A 249 -8.48 4.24 7.18
C PRO A 249 -8.46 3.00 6.28
N PHE A 250 -9.33 2.04 6.49
CA PHE A 250 -9.44 0.81 5.72
C PHE A 250 -10.84 0.67 5.19
N LEU A 251 -10.98 0.65 3.88
CA LEU A 251 -12.27 0.67 3.22
C LEU A 251 -12.33 -0.40 2.14
N GLY A 252 -13.53 -0.97 1.91
CA GLY A 252 -13.73 -1.90 0.82
C GLY A 252 -14.59 -3.11 1.16
N GLY A 253 -14.55 -4.07 0.26
CA GLY A 253 -15.34 -5.29 0.32
C GLY A 253 -15.11 -6.15 -0.90
N PHE A 254 -16.17 -6.73 -1.45
CA PHE A 254 -16.07 -7.59 -2.63
C PHE A 254 -16.98 -7.15 -3.78
N MET A 255 -16.64 -7.66 -4.98
CA MET A 255 -17.50 -7.71 -6.16
C MET A 255 -17.61 -9.17 -6.64
N ARG A 256 -18.70 -9.48 -7.37
CA ARG A 256 -18.96 -10.82 -7.87
C ARG A 256 -18.32 -11.07 -9.24
N ILE A 257 -17.77 -12.25 -9.43
CA ILE A 257 -17.43 -12.79 -10.75
C ILE A 257 -18.68 -13.53 -11.25
N ALA A 258 -19.45 -12.87 -12.13
CA ALA A 258 -20.71 -13.45 -12.65
C ALA A 258 -20.46 -14.38 -13.85
N LYS A 259 -19.33 -14.21 -14.56
CA LYS A 259 -18.94 -15.05 -15.70
C LYS A 259 -17.47 -15.41 -15.60
N GLY A 260 -17.11 -16.62 -16.02
CA GLY A 260 -15.73 -17.10 -15.92
C GLY A 260 -15.35 -17.57 -14.52
N LYS A 261 -14.05 -17.76 -14.31
CA LYS A 261 -13.45 -18.28 -13.07
C LYS A 261 -12.50 -17.30 -12.41
N SER A 262 -12.04 -16.29 -13.15
CA SER A 262 -11.14 -15.25 -12.67
C SER A 262 -11.26 -13.99 -13.54
N LEU A 263 -10.70 -12.87 -13.07
CA LEU A 263 -10.60 -11.63 -13.85
C LEU A 263 -9.32 -11.65 -14.66
N THR A 264 -9.43 -12.25 -15.84
CA THR A 264 -8.37 -12.42 -16.84
C THR A 264 -8.94 -12.15 -18.23
N MET A 265 -8.13 -11.99 -19.26
CA MET A 265 -8.60 -11.79 -20.63
C MET A 265 -9.46 -12.95 -21.11
N SER A 266 -9.10 -14.18 -20.78
CA SER A 266 -9.85 -15.38 -21.14
C SER A 266 -11.02 -15.69 -20.20
N GLY A 267 -11.09 -15.09 -19.03
CA GLY A 267 -12.04 -15.42 -17.95
C GLY A 267 -11.70 -16.72 -17.21
N ASN A 268 -10.57 -17.37 -17.50
CA ASN A 268 -10.11 -18.56 -16.80
C ASN A 268 -9.14 -18.21 -15.67
N ALA A 269 -9.04 -19.08 -14.65
CA ALA A 269 -7.99 -18.96 -13.66
C ALA A 269 -6.62 -19.21 -14.30
N CYS A 270 -5.65 -18.34 -14.00
CA CYS A 270 -4.29 -18.44 -14.53
C CYS A 270 -3.33 -19.17 -13.59
N ALA A 271 -3.77 -19.51 -12.37
CA ALA A 271 -3.02 -20.28 -11.40
C ALA A 271 -3.95 -21.12 -10.52
N LEU A 272 -3.36 -21.99 -9.69
CA LEU A 272 -4.10 -22.68 -8.63
C LEU A 272 -4.51 -21.65 -7.56
N PRO A 273 -5.59 -21.93 -6.81
CA PRO A 273 -6.01 -21.08 -5.70
C PRO A 273 -4.86 -20.80 -4.75
N ILE A 274 -4.73 -19.55 -4.31
CA ILE A 274 -3.59 -19.11 -3.48
C ILE A 274 -3.76 -19.44 -1.99
N GLY A 275 -4.96 -19.85 -1.58
CA GLY A 275 -5.27 -20.13 -0.18
C GLY A 275 -6.38 -21.12 0.01
N SER A 276 -7.00 -21.11 1.19
CA SER A 276 -8.11 -21.97 1.57
C SER A 276 -9.42 -21.23 1.34
N PHE A 277 -10.16 -21.64 0.30
CA PHE A 277 -11.41 -21.01 -0.11
C PHE A 277 -12.57 -21.99 -0.05
N GLU A 278 -13.74 -21.52 0.32
CA GLU A 278 -15.01 -22.23 0.14
C GLU A 278 -15.53 -22.04 -1.29
N ALA A 279 -16.49 -22.86 -1.71
CA ALA A 279 -16.98 -22.85 -3.08
C ALA A 279 -17.52 -21.48 -3.55
N HIS A 280 -18.13 -20.70 -2.65
CA HIS A 280 -18.66 -19.38 -2.98
C HIS A 280 -17.55 -18.31 -3.17
N ASP A 281 -16.41 -18.46 -2.51
CA ASP A 281 -15.29 -17.52 -2.60
C ASP A 281 -14.69 -17.43 -4.01
N PHE A 282 -14.78 -18.53 -4.79
CA PHE A 282 -14.29 -18.57 -6.17
C PHE A 282 -15.07 -17.64 -7.13
N HIS A 283 -16.19 -17.09 -6.66
CA HIS A 283 -16.99 -16.14 -7.42
C HIS A 283 -16.89 -14.70 -6.86
N LEU A 284 -15.90 -14.45 -6.01
CA LEU A 284 -15.69 -13.15 -5.38
C LEU A 284 -14.28 -12.63 -5.65
N VAL A 285 -14.19 -11.34 -5.85
CA VAL A 285 -12.93 -10.57 -5.80
C VAL A 285 -13.08 -9.50 -4.74
N PHE A 286 -12.09 -9.39 -3.87
CA PHE A 286 -12.12 -8.42 -2.78
C PHE A 286 -11.20 -7.24 -3.11
N TYR A 287 -11.69 -6.03 -2.88
CA TYR A 287 -10.99 -4.78 -3.12
C TYR A 287 -10.94 -3.98 -1.83
N TYR A 288 -9.74 -3.68 -1.36
CA TYR A 288 -9.54 -2.86 -0.17
C TYR A 288 -8.57 -1.73 -0.45
N SER A 289 -8.97 -0.52 -0.08
CA SER A 289 -8.09 0.63 0.02
C SER A 289 -7.60 0.78 1.46
N LEU A 290 -6.28 0.73 1.65
CA LEU A 290 -5.62 0.83 2.94
C LEU A 290 -4.81 2.12 2.95
N PHE A 291 -5.29 3.08 3.74
CA PHE A 291 -4.69 4.42 3.85
C PHE A 291 -3.25 4.32 4.38
N PRO A 292 -2.28 5.11 3.84
CA PRO A 292 -2.50 6.14 2.83
C PRO A 292 -2.09 5.74 1.41
N ASN A 293 -1.46 4.58 1.16
CA ASN A 293 -0.85 4.34 -0.14
C ASN A 293 -0.94 2.90 -0.66
N MET A 294 -1.86 2.09 -0.12
CA MET A 294 -2.00 0.69 -0.52
C MET A 294 -3.40 0.40 -1.04
N LEU A 295 -3.50 -0.17 -2.26
CA LEU A 295 -4.72 -0.74 -2.81
C LEU A 295 -4.49 -2.23 -3.03
N LEU A 296 -5.38 -3.05 -2.50
CA LEU A 296 -5.22 -4.51 -2.44
C LEU A 296 -6.40 -5.20 -3.09
N SER A 297 -6.17 -5.90 -4.21
CA SER A 297 -7.17 -6.68 -4.91
C SER A 297 -6.87 -8.17 -4.72
N LEU A 298 -7.80 -8.89 -4.11
CA LEU A 298 -7.64 -10.27 -3.66
C LEU A 298 -8.52 -11.17 -4.50
N HIS A 299 -7.90 -11.87 -5.45
CA HIS A 299 -8.53 -12.86 -6.31
C HIS A 299 -8.33 -14.26 -5.72
N PRO A 300 -9.08 -15.29 -6.18
CA PRO A 300 -8.85 -16.66 -5.74
C PRO A 300 -7.50 -17.24 -6.16
N ASP A 301 -6.96 -16.83 -7.30
CA ASP A 301 -5.77 -17.39 -7.94
C ASP A 301 -4.55 -16.46 -7.97
N TYR A 302 -4.74 -15.17 -7.66
CA TYR A 302 -3.65 -14.18 -7.51
C TYR A 302 -4.07 -13.01 -6.62
N VAL A 303 -3.08 -12.20 -6.23
CA VAL A 303 -3.30 -10.91 -5.56
C VAL A 303 -2.65 -9.81 -6.38
N MET A 304 -3.36 -8.72 -6.56
CA MET A 304 -2.81 -7.52 -7.16
C MET A 304 -2.66 -6.44 -6.09
N LEU A 305 -1.48 -5.85 -6.05
CA LEU A 305 -1.10 -4.79 -5.13
C LEU A 305 -0.78 -3.52 -5.90
N HIS A 306 -1.42 -2.40 -5.56
CA HIS A 306 -0.95 -1.10 -6.00
C HIS A 306 -0.34 -0.35 -4.82
N GLN A 307 0.88 0.13 -5.00
CA GLN A 307 1.57 1.04 -4.11
C GLN A 307 1.61 2.42 -4.74
N LEU A 308 0.99 3.40 -4.10
CA LEU A 308 0.97 4.78 -4.58
C LEU A 308 2.14 5.57 -4.00
N ARG A 309 2.79 6.36 -4.86
CA ARG A 309 3.88 7.26 -4.47
C ARG A 309 3.64 8.63 -5.09
N PRO A 310 2.98 9.54 -4.38
CA PRO A 310 2.76 10.91 -4.86
C PRO A 310 4.08 11.66 -5.07
N GLN A 311 4.21 12.32 -6.22
CA GLN A 311 5.40 13.07 -6.61
C GLN A 311 5.17 14.57 -6.55
N SER A 312 3.96 15.01 -6.84
CA SER A 312 3.51 16.39 -6.83
C SER A 312 1.98 16.43 -6.72
N PRO A 313 1.36 17.60 -6.56
CA PRO A 313 -0.11 17.70 -6.57
C PRO A 313 -0.79 17.04 -7.78
N GLY A 314 -0.13 17.04 -8.93
CA GLY A 314 -0.70 16.49 -10.18
C GLY A 314 0.08 15.30 -10.75
N ARG A 315 0.85 14.56 -9.95
CA ARG A 315 1.60 13.40 -10.46
C ARG A 315 1.78 12.33 -9.38
N THR A 316 1.46 11.11 -9.72
CA THR A 316 1.61 9.94 -8.85
C THR A 316 2.29 8.79 -9.59
N LEU A 317 3.36 8.23 -9.03
CA LEU A 317 3.89 6.94 -9.48
C LEU A 317 3.09 5.83 -8.81
N ILE A 318 2.71 4.81 -9.60
CA ILE A 318 1.98 3.64 -9.11
C ILE A 318 2.78 2.40 -9.45
N PHE A 319 3.12 1.60 -8.44
CA PHE A 319 3.77 0.31 -8.62
C PHE A 319 2.71 -0.77 -8.45
N CYS A 320 2.42 -1.50 -9.52
CA CYS A 320 1.46 -2.59 -9.51
C CYS A 320 2.18 -3.93 -9.58
N ASP A 321 1.99 -4.78 -8.56
CA ASP A 321 2.54 -6.13 -8.47
C ASP A 321 1.44 -7.18 -8.60
N TRP A 322 1.68 -8.22 -9.41
CA TRP A 322 0.87 -9.44 -9.46
C TRP A 322 1.57 -10.53 -8.66
N LEU A 323 0.95 -10.90 -7.55
CA LEU A 323 1.49 -11.86 -6.58
C LEU A 323 0.79 -13.21 -6.72
N PHE A 324 1.58 -14.28 -6.77
CA PHE A 324 1.08 -15.64 -6.93
C PHE A 324 1.65 -16.58 -5.87
N ASN A 325 1.00 -17.70 -5.66
CA ASN A 325 1.53 -18.79 -4.85
C ASN A 325 2.87 -19.25 -5.44
N PRO A 326 3.94 -19.41 -4.62
CA PRO A 326 5.26 -19.89 -5.07
C PRO A 326 5.22 -21.22 -5.84
N GLU A 327 4.26 -22.10 -5.54
CA GLU A 327 4.11 -23.38 -6.25
C GLU A 327 3.69 -23.19 -7.72
N ALA A 328 3.03 -22.07 -8.06
CA ALA A 328 2.71 -21.77 -9.44
C ALA A 328 3.95 -21.64 -10.31
N PHE A 329 5.03 -21.05 -9.78
CA PHE A 329 6.29 -20.86 -10.52
C PHE A 329 7.06 -22.16 -10.83
N LYS A 330 6.67 -23.29 -10.22
CA LYS A 330 7.26 -24.59 -10.48
C LYS A 330 6.56 -25.35 -11.62
N ARG A 331 5.41 -24.87 -12.05
CA ARG A 331 4.59 -25.50 -13.09
C ARG A 331 4.99 -25.02 -14.48
N SER A 332 5.04 -25.93 -15.41
CA SER A 332 5.36 -25.60 -16.83
C SER A 332 4.22 -24.90 -17.57
N ASP A 333 2.99 -25.01 -17.04
CA ASP A 333 1.76 -24.41 -17.59
C ASP A 333 1.35 -23.12 -16.84
N PHE A 334 2.23 -22.58 -16.00
CA PHE A 334 1.96 -21.32 -15.32
C PHE A 334 2.06 -20.13 -16.28
N GLU A 335 0.92 -19.50 -16.54
CA GLU A 335 0.80 -18.40 -17.49
C GLU A 335 0.11 -17.19 -16.82
N PRO A 336 0.89 -16.33 -16.11
CA PRO A 336 0.34 -15.16 -15.43
C PRO A 336 -0.05 -14.04 -16.40
N HIS A 337 0.35 -14.11 -17.68
CA HIS A 337 0.19 -13.03 -18.66
C HIS A 337 -1.28 -12.65 -18.86
N ASP A 338 -2.17 -13.63 -18.83
CA ASP A 338 -3.60 -13.44 -19.01
C ASP A 338 -4.23 -12.49 -17.96
N ALA A 339 -3.83 -12.63 -16.67
CA ALA A 339 -4.23 -11.71 -15.61
C ALA A 339 -3.53 -10.35 -15.71
N ILE A 340 -2.24 -10.36 -16.07
CA ILE A 340 -1.44 -9.14 -16.18
C ILE A 340 -1.97 -8.24 -17.29
N GLU A 341 -2.23 -8.79 -18.47
CA GLU A 341 -2.76 -8.08 -19.64
C GLU A 341 -4.14 -7.49 -19.35
N PHE A 342 -5.02 -8.27 -18.72
CA PHE A 342 -6.35 -7.81 -18.34
C PHE A 342 -6.28 -6.57 -17.45
N TRP A 343 -5.50 -6.64 -16.37
CA TRP A 343 -5.41 -5.54 -15.41
C TRP A 343 -4.54 -4.37 -15.90
N ASP A 344 -3.55 -4.63 -16.76
CA ASP A 344 -2.81 -3.53 -17.40
C ASP A 344 -3.72 -2.71 -18.31
N LEU A 345 -4.66 -3.37 -19.01
CA LEU A 345 -5.69 -2.69 -19.79
C LEU A 345 -6.62 -1.86 -18.89
N VAL A 346 -7.19 -2.47 -17.85
CA VAL A 346 -8.11 -1.81 -16.90
C VAL A 346 -7.41 -0.64 -16.20
N ASN A 347 -6.22 -0.85 -15.66
CA ASN A 347 -5.41 0.18 -15.02
C ASN A 347 -5.16 1.39 -15.95
N LYS A 348 -4.81 1.17 -17.22
CA LYS A 348 -4.59 2.25 -18.16
C LYS A 348 -5.86 3.05 -18.46
N GLN A 349 -7.02 2.38 -18.50
CA GLN A 349 -8.31 3.05 -18.64
C GLN A 349 -8.60 3.92 -17.41
N ASP A 350 -8.34 3.42 -16.20
CA ASP A 350 -8.49 4.16 -14.94
C ASP A 350 -7.57 5.37 -14.88
N TRP A 351 -6.27 5.17 -15.20
CA TRP A 351 -5.31 6.27 -15.15
C TRP A 351 -5.68 7.37 -16.14
N HIS A 352 -6.20 7.02 -17.29
CA HIS A 352 -6.67 8.00 -18.29
C HIS A 352 -7.81 8.87 -17.75
N VAL A 353 -8.84 8.28 -17.12
CA VAL A 353 -9.95 9.09 -16.56
C VAL A 353 -9.52 9.88 -15.32
N CYS A 354 -8.58 9.38 -14.51
CA CYS A 354 -7.97 10.15 -13.42
C CYS A 354 -7.19 11.37 -13.95
N GLU A 355 -6.46 11.24 -15.06
CA GLU A 355 -5.75 12.35 -15.70
C GLU A 355 -6.72 13.39 -16.29
N LEU A 356 -7.83 12.96 -16.88
CA LEU A 356 -8.89 13.87 -17.33
C LEU A 356 -9.54 14.62 -16.17
N SER A 357 -9.79 13.92 -15.05
CA SER A 357 -10.32 14.53 -13.82
C SER A 357 -9.36 15.58 -13.26
N GLN A 358 -8.05 15.28 -13.21
CA GLN A 358 -7.03 16.24 -12.77
C GLN A 358 -7.04 17.51 -13.63
N GLN A 359 -7.15 17.36 -14.95
CA GLN A 359 -7.22 18.51 -15.87
C GLN A 359 -8.50 19.34 -15.66
N GLY A 360 -9.64 18.66 -15.50
CA GLY A 360 -10.93 19.31 -15.24
C GLY A 360 -10.97 20.07 -13.91
N ILE A 361 -10.44 19.43 -12.85
CA ILE A 361 -10.34 20.03 -11.50
C ILE A 361 -9.41 21.25 -11.49
N ALA A 362 -8.40 21.31 -12.33
CA ALA A 362 -7.54 22.49 -12.46
C ALA A 362 -8.24 23.72 -13.07
N SER A 363 -9.44 23.56 -13.64
CA SER A 363 -10.22 24.68 -14.17
C SER A 363 -10.71 25.60 -13.05
N ARG A 364 -10.69 26.90 -13.29
CA ARG A 364 -11.30 27.90 -12.40
C ARG A 364 -12.83 27.75 -12.23
N ALA A 365 -13.46 26.97 -13.11
CA ALA A 365 -14.90 26.69 -13.09
C ALA A 365 -15.24 25.43 -12.28
N TYR A 366 -14.26 24.74 -11.70
CA TYR A 366 -14.50 23.54 -10.91
C TYR A 366 -15.20 23.90 -9.59
N GLU A 367 -16.27 23.20 -9.31
CA GLU A 367 -16.95 23.18 -8.02
C GLU A 367 -17.17 21.73 -7.57
N PRO A 368 -17.09 21.42 -6.25
CA PRO A 368 -17.35 20.09 -5.74
C PRO A 368 -18.73 19.56 -6.12
N GLY A 369 -18.78 18.48 -6.89
CA GLY A 369 -19.99 17.78 -7.30
C GLY A 369 -20.52 16.83 -6.22
N PRO A 370 -21.81 16.45 -6.26
CA PRO A 370 -22.38 15.48 -5.35
C PRO A 370 -21.91 14.06 -5.71
N TYR A 371 -21.61 13.24 -4.69
CA TYR A 371 -21.42 11.81 -4.87
C TYR A 371 -22.78 11.10 -5.05
N SER A 372 -22.79 10.09 -5.92
CA SER A 372 -23.85 9.12 -6.07
C SER A 372 -23.92 8.19 -4.86
N PRO A 373 -25.07 7.59 -4.51
CA PRO A 373 -25.11 6.50 -3.53
C PRO A 373 -24.19 5.30 -3.85
N ARG A 374 -23.76 5.14 -5.10
CA ARG A 374 -22.78 4.11 -5.51
C ARG A 374 -21.32 4.48 -5.18
N GLU A 375 -21.07 5.69 -4.70
CA GLU A 375 -19.76 6.25 -4.36
C GLU A 375 -19.61 6.47 -2.85
N SER A 376 -20.24 5.61 -2.02
CA SER A 376 -20.16 5.74 -0.57
C SER A 376 -18.73 5.56 -0.03
N ILE A 377 -17.92 4.73 -0.67
CA ILE A 377 -16.55 4.44 -0.24
C ILE A 377 -15.60 5.61 -0.58
N PRO A 378 -15.57 6.21 -1.81
CA PRO A 378 -14.85 7.45 -2.05
C PRO A 378 -15.24 8.57 -1.07
N ALA A 379 -16.54 8.75 -0.82
CA ALA A 379 -17.01 9.76 0.13
C ALA A 379 -16.53 9.49 1.58
N ALA A 380 -16.42 8.23 2.00
CA ALA A 380 -15.85 7.85 3.29
C ALA A 380 -14.34 8.09 3.33
N TRP A 381 -13.65 7.79 2.22
CA TRP A 381 -12.22 8.02 2.08
C TRP A 381 -11.86 9.50 2.19
N ASP A 382 -12.62 10.40 1.53
CA ASP A 382 -12.42 11.84 1.62
C ASP A 382 -12.55 12.35 3.06
N ARG A 383 -13.54 11.85 3.80
CA ARG A 383 -13.70 12.20 5.23
C ARG A 383 -12.51 11.76 6.05
N GLU A 384 -12.01 10.54 5.84
CA GLU A 384 -10.85 10.03 6.55
C GLU A 384 -9.60 10.84 6.20
N TYR A 385 -9.34 11.11 4.92
CA TYR A 385 -8.24 11.95 4.47
C TYR A 385 -8.24 13.32 5.16
N LEU A 386 -9.39 14.00 5.25
CA LEU A 386 -9.50 15.32 5.89
C LEU A 386 -9.15 15.28 7.39
N ARG A 387 -9.37 14.17 8.08
CA ARG A 387 -8.98 14.00 9.50
C ARG A 387 -7.46 14.05 9.72
N TYR A 388 -6.67 13.60 8.75
CA TYR A 388 -5.20 13.65 8.84
C TYR A 388 -4.61 15.03 8.53
N LEU A 389 -5.38 15.90 7.88
CA LEU A 389 -4.92 17.27 7.61
C LEU A 389 -5.25 18.28 8.72
N GLN A 390 -6.19 17.93 9.60
CA GLN A 390 -6.52 18.74 10.77
C GLN A 390 -5.40 18.65 11.81
#